data_3d31f6bcd2c803dcd8088a0085f6fbf9
#
_entry.id   3d31f6bcd2c803dcd8088a0085f6fbf9
#
_cell.length_a   1.000
_cell.length_b   1.000
_cell.length_c   1.000
_cell.angle_alpha   90.00
_cell.angle_beta   90.00
_cell.angle_gamma   90.00
#
_symmetry.space_group_name_H-M   'P 1'
#
loop_
_entity.id
_entity.type
_entity.pdbx_description
1 polymer ?
#
loop_
_entity_poly.entity_id
_entity_poly.type
_entity_poly.pdbx_seq_one_letter_code
_entity_poly.pdbx_strand_id
1 'polypeptide(L)'
;MPTSPPNLDESNMSSNLSSTSALDEETARAEIYGLLAQLFYQEPSPEFLAQLRVAVTDAPVEGGFLEEPWRQLVAASRASTDVDIAAEFNHLFGGVGKPEVYLYASHYVSGFLNDKPVARLREDLAALGLERDDSMSETEDHFACLCEVMRYLIAGDDVTVSNLTHQREFFSKHIQPWAQDMTEIIVKHPKAIFFAELAAFTQAFLNIETQGFDLLT
;
A
#
# COMPACT_ATOMS: atom_id res chain seq x y z
N MET A 1 29.45 16.94 -53.09
CA MET A 1 28.76 17.57 -51.96
C MET A 1 28.15 16.47 -51.13
N PRO A 2 28.63 16.20 -49.91
CA PRO A 2 27.99 15.22 -49.03
C PRO A 2 26.81 15.90 -48.29
N THR A 3 25.65 15.28 -48.36
CA THR A 3 24.44 15.65 -47.63
C THR A 3 24.57 15.21 -46.16
N SER A 4 24.44 16.15 -45.24
CA SER A 4 24.38 15.88 -43.79
C SER A 4 23.18 14.99 -43.44
N PRO A 5 23.31 14.08 -42.45
CA PRO A 5 22.17 13.29 -41.95
C PRO A 5 21.22 14.19 -41.15
N PRO A 6 19.91 13.84 -41.08
CA PRO A 6 18.95 14.60 -40.31
C PRO A 6 19.25 14.48 -38.80
N ASN A 7 19.18 15.62 -38.13
CA ASN A 7 19.29 15.75 -36.66
C ASN A 7 18.12 15.00 -36.03
N LEU A 8 18.38 13.87 -35.39
CA LEU A 8 17.40 13.17 -34.57
C LEU A 8 17.15 14.00 -33.30
N ASP A 9 15.92 14.35 -33.11
CA ASP A 9 15.42 15.26 -32.06
C ASP A 9 15.61 14.61 -30.66
N GLU A 10 16.77 14.89 -30.01
CA GLU A 10 17.12 14.39 -28.69
C GLU A 10 16.11 14.82 -27.60
N SER A 11 15.35 15.91 -27.84
CA SER A 11 14.32 16.39 -26.91
C SER A 11 13.10 15.46 -26.83
N ASN A 12 12.76 14.77 -27.95
CA ASN A 12 11.63 13.87 -28.01
C ASN A 12 11.93 12.49 -27.39
N MET A 13 13.20 12.06 -27.39
CA MET A 13 13.63 10.82 -26.72
C MET A 13 13.66 10.99 -25.18
N SER A 14 14.11 12.12 -24.68
CA SER A 14 14.16 12.38 -23.24
C SER A 14 12.77 12.50 -22.62
N SER A 15 11.81 13.11 -23.31
CA SER A 15 10.42 13.21 -22.84
C SER A 15 9.70 11.85 -22.81
N ASN A 16 9.95 10.99 -23.80
CA ASN A 16 9.36 9.64 -23.85
C ASN A 16 9.94 8.72 -22.76
N LEU A 17 11.24 8.77 -22.50
CA LEU A 17 11.87 7.98 -21.43
C LEU A 17 11.38 8.42 -20.04
N SER A 18 11.19 9.72 -19.84
CA SER A 18 10.68 10.27 -18.58
C SER A 18 9.21 9.88 -18.31
N SER A 19 8.37 9.88 -19.36
CA SER A 19 6.96 9.47 -19.23
C SER A 19 6.80 7.97 -18.97
N THR A 20 7.62 7.12 -19.63
CA THR A 20 7.59 5.67 -19.40
C THR A 20 8.03 5.33 -17.96
N SER A 21 9.08 5.97 -17.46
CA SER A 21 9.55 5.77 -16.08
C SER A 21 8.50 6.18 -15.05
N ALA A 22 7.78 7.29 -15.25
CA ALA A 22 6.73 7.73 -14.36
C ALA A 22 5.53 6.77 -14.34
N LEU A 23 5.12 6.24 -15.49
CA LEU A 23 4.06 5.23 -15.60
C LEU A 23 4.46 3.91 -14.92
N ASP A 24 5.71 3.49 -15.04
CA ASP A 24 6.23 2.29 -14.38
C ASP A 24 6.23 2.48 -12.86
N GLU A 25 6.56 3.68 -12.35
CA GLU A 25 6.54 4.01 -10.92
C GLU A 25 5.11 4.02 -10.37
N GLU A 26 4.14 4.65 -11.04
CA GLU A 26 2.74 4.65 -10.62
C GLU A 26 2.16 3.23 -10.60
N THR A 27 2.47 2.43 -11.62
CA THR A 27 2.06 1.03 -11.67
C THR A 27 2.62 0.26 -10.47
N ALA A 28 3.90 0.40 -10.17
CA ALA A 28 4.53 -0.27 -9.02
C ALA A 28 3.91 0.18 -7.68
N ARG A 29 3.59 1.47 -7.52
CA ARG A 29 2.90 1.98 -6.34
C ARG A 29 1.50 1.37 -6.19
N ALA A 30 0.72 1.33 -7.27
CA ALA A 30 -0.61 0.72 -7.28
C ALA A 30 -0.57 -0.78 -6.94
N GLU A 31 0.42 -1.52 -7.45
CA GLU A 31 0.64 -2.93 -7.13
C GLU A 31 0.98 -3.15 -5.65
N ILE A 32 1.82 -2.29 -5.06
CA ILE A 32 2.13 -2.36 -3.63
C ILE A 32 0.89 -2.09 -2.79
N TYR A 33 0.08 -1.06 -3.10
CA TYR A 33 -1.18 -0.84 -2.40
C TYR A 33 -2.13 -2.03 -2.51
N GLY A 34 -2.24 -2.66 -3.69
CA GLY A 34 -3.03 -3.88 -3.89
C GLY A 34 -2.51 -5.07 -3.07
N LEU A 35 -1.19 -5.24 -2.99
CA LEU A 35 -0.55 -6.24 -2.14
C LEU A 35 -0.91 -6.04 -0.66
N LEU A 36 -0.78 -4.81 -0.15
CA LEU A 36 -1.10 -4.46 1.22
C LEU A 36 -2.59 -4.67 1.52
N ALA A 37 -3.46 -4.26 0.59
CA ALA A 37 -4.89 -4.48 0.72
C ALA A 37 -5.22 -5.96 0.90
N GLN A 38 -4.66 -6.85 0.07
CA GLN A 38 -4.92 -8.28 0.14
C GLN A 38 -4.40 -8.91 1.44
N LEU A 39 -3.17 -8.55 1.87
CA LEU A 39 -2.53 -9.16 3.03
C LEU A 39 -3.10 -8.68 4.37
N PHE A 40 -3.70 -7.48 4.43
CA PHE A 40 -4.31 -6.97 5.65
C PHE A 40 -5.83 -7.17 5.73
N TYR A 41 -6.52 -7.51 4.62
CA TYR A 41 -7.97 -7.63 4.63
C TYR A 41 -8.47 -8.94 5.24
N GLN A 42 -7.81 -10.05 4.92
CA GLN A 42 -8.18 -11.40 5.35
C GLN A 42 -6.97 -12.32 5.37
N GLU A 43 -7.15 -13.53 5.89
CA GLU A 43 -6.12 -14.57 5.79
C GLU A 43 -5.62 -14.70 4.35
N PRO A 44 -4.30 -14.61 4.11
CA PRO A 44 -3.76 -14.80 2.77
C PRO A 44 -4.03 -16.19 2.25
N SER A 45 -4.55 -16.30 1.02
CA SER A 45 -4.80 -17.61 0.42
C SER A 45 -3.50 -18.37 0.11
N PRO A 46 -3.51 -19.71 0.11
CA PRO A 46 -2.36 -20.52 -0.28
C PRO A 46 -1.82 -20.17 -1.67
N GLU A 47 -2.70 -19.85 -2.62
CA GLU A 47 -2.35 -19.45 -3.98
C GLU A 47 -1.59 -18.14 -3.99
N PHE A 48 -2.03 -17.17 -3.20
CA PHE A 48 -1.38 -15.88 -3.05
C PHE A 48 0.01 -16.03 -2.39
N LEU A 49 0.09 -16.81 -1.31
CA LEU A 49 1.37 -17.09 -0.64
C LEU A 49 2.35 -17.83 -1.56
N ALA A 50 1.84 -18.74 -2.42
CA ALA A 50 2.68 -19.41 -3.42
C ALA A 50 3.28 -18.41 -4.43
N GLN A 51 2.49 -17.41 -4.88
CA GLN A 51 3.00 -16.34 -5.75
C GLN A 51 4.04 -15.47 -5.03
N LEU A 52 3.78 -15.08 -3.79
CA LEU A 52 4.72 -14.27 -3.00
C LEU A 52 6.07 -15.02 -2.79
N ARG A 53 6.05 -16.32 -2.55
CA ARG A 53 7.25 -17.15 -2.34
C ARG A 53 8.15 -17.26 -3.57
N VAL A 54 7.59 -17.16 -4.78
CA VAL A 54 8.38 -17.19 -6.03
C VAL A 54 8.72 -15.80 -6.54
N ALA A 55 8.34 -14.75 -5.84
CA ALA A 55 8.63 -13.39 -6.23
C ALA A 55 10.14 -13.13 -6.33
N VAL A 56 10.52 -12.30 -7.31
CA VAL A 56 11.91 -11.87 -7.51
C VAL A 56 12.29 -10.91 -6.38
N THR A 57 13.46 -11.14 -5.79
CA THR A 57 13.99 -10.34 -4.67
C THR A 57 15.22 -9.52 -5.05
N ASP A 58 15.78 -9.77 -6.22
CA ASP A 58 16.92 -9.02 -6.74
C ASP A 58 16.40 -7.83 -7.55
N ALA A 59 16.71 -6.62 -7.11
CA ALA A 59 16.36 -5.41 -7.85
C ALA A 59 17.23 -5.28 -9.11
N PRO A 60 16.68 -4.74 -10.22
CA PRO A 60 17.46 -4.44 -11.43
C PRO A 60 18.60 -3.43 -11.18
N VAL A 61 18.42 -2.57 -10.17
CA VAL A 61 19.41 -1.61 -9.68
C VAL A 61 19.49 -1.74 -8.17
N GLU A 62 20.66 -2.06 -7.64
CA GLU A 62 20.89 -2.19 -6.20
C GLU A 62 20.69 -0.86 -5.46
N GLY A 63 20.17 -0.94 -4.21
CA GLY A 63 20.11 0.20 -3.28
C GLY A 63 18.75 0.92 -3.20
N GLY A 64 17.67 0.34 -3.72
CA GLY A 64 16.32 0.85 -3.53
C GLY A 64 15.86 0.73 -2.07
N PHE A 65 15.19 1.76 -1.53
CA PHE A 65 14.71 1.78 -0.13
C PHE A 65 13.76 0.64 0.24
N LEU A 66 13.08 0.01 -0.74
CA LEU A 66 12.19 -1.12 -0.54
C LEU A 66 12.85 -2.48 -0.75
N GLU A 67 14.08 -2.53 -1.29
CA GLU A 67 14.73 -3.78 -1.65
C GLU A 67 14.91 -4.72 -0.44
N GLU A 68 15.50 -4.21 0.64
CA GLU A 68 15.72 -5.02 1.83
C GLU A 68 14.42 -5.40 2.54
N PRO A 69 13.47 -4.49 2.82
CA PRO A 69 12.18 -4.85 3.39
C PRO A 69 11.40 -5.86 2.53
N TRP A 70 11.44 -5.75 1.21
CA TRP A 70 10.83 -6.71 0.29
C TRP A 70 11.48 -8.09 0.40
N ARG A 71 12.81 -8.14 0.42
CA ARG A 71 13.58 -9.39 0.56
C ARG A 71 13.23 -10.10 1.87
N GLN A 72 13.11 -9.37 2.98
CA GLN A 72 12.75 -9.93 4.29
C GLN A 72 11.32 -10.46 4.29
N LEU A 73 10.35 -9.73 3.73
CA LEU A 73 8.96 -10.18 3.60
C LEU A 73 8.87 -11.49 2.80
N VAL A 74 9.54 -11.56 1.65
CA VAL A 74 9.56 -12.78 0.83
C VAL A 74 10.29 -13.92 1.56
N ALA A 75 11.36 -13.65 2.28
CA ALA A 75 12.05 -14.64 3.09
C ALA A 75 11.16 -15.18 4.22
N ALA A 76 10.42 -14.32 4.92
CA ALA A 76 9.46 -14.72 5.95
C ALA A 76 8.33 -15.59 5.37
N SER A 77 7.82 -15.25 4.18
CA SER A 77 6.82 -16.07 3.49
C SER A 77 7.33 -17.48 3.14
N ARG A 78 8.62 -17.60 2.80
CA ARG A 78 9.29 -18.88 2.50
C ARG A 78 9.58 -19.70 3.75
N ALA A 79 9.82 -19.04 4.88
CA ALA A 79 10.13 -19.68 6.16
C ALA A 79 8.89 -20.16 6.93
N SER A 80 7.71 -19.62 6.62
CA SER A 80 6.46 -19.94 7.31
C SER A 80 5.55 -20.82 6.45
N THR A 81 4.78 -21.69 7.08
CA THR A 81 3.73 -22.46 6.39
C THR A 81 2.45 -21.59 6.22
N ASP A 82 1.55 -21.97 5.30
CA ASP A 82 0.28 -21.29 5.12
C ASP A 82 -0.56 -21.31 6.41
N VAL A 83 -0.52 -22.44 7.13
CA VAL A 83 -1.22 -22.61 8.41
C VAL A 83 -0.67 -21.68 9.49
N ASP A 84 0.65 -21.50 9.56
CA ASP A 84 1.27 -20.59 10.53
C ASP A 84 0.90 -19.14 10.24
N ILE A 85 0.92 -18.72 8.98
CA ILE A 85 0.54 -17.35 8.57
C ILE A 85 -0.95 -17.09 8.84
N ALA A 86 -1.83 -18.04 8.53
CA ALA A 86 -3.25 -17.93 8.84
C ALA A 86 -3.50 -17.86 10.35
N ALA A 87 -2.81 -18.69 11.13
CA ALA A 87 -2.91 -18.65 12.60
C ALA A 87 -2.42 -17.32 13.17
N GLU A 88 -1.32 -16.78 12.63
CA GLU A 88 -0.77 -15.48 13.00
C GLU A 88 -1.76 -14.35 12.68
N PHE A 89 -2.36 -14.35 11.48
CA PHE A 89 -3.41 -13.39 11.09
C PHE A 89 -4.55 -13.36 12.10
N ASN A 90 -5.12 -14.55 12.36
CA ASN A 90 -6.25 -14.69 13.29
C ASN A 90 -5.87 -14.28 14.71
N HIS A 91 -4.64 -14.54 15.14
CA HIS A 91 -4.18 -14.14 16.45
C HIS A 91 -4.02 -12.61 16.59
N LEU A 92 -3.46 -11.96 15.57
CA LEU A 92 -3.18 -10.53 15.61
C LEU A 92 -4.43 -9.68 15.37
N PHE A 93 -5.20 -10.02 14.34
CA PHE A 93 -6.24 -9.16 13.78
C PHE A 93 -7.66 -9.72 13.94
N GLY A 94 -7.79 -11.02 14.17
CA GLY A 94 -9.06 -11.73 14.27
C GLY A 94 -9.39 -12.19 15.69
N GLY A 95 -10.22 -13.24 15.75
CA GLY A 95 -10.55 -13.94 16.98
C GLY A 95 -11.87 -13.52 17.63
N VAL A 96 -12.28 -14.30 18.65
CA VAL A 96 -13.48 -14.02 19.45
C VAL A 96 -13.10 -13.01 20.53
N GLY A 97 -13.50 -11.76 20.37
CA GLY A 97 -13.23 -10.71 21.33
C GLY A 97 -12.50 -9.52 20.73
N LYS A 98 -11.56 -8.95 21.48
CA LYS A 98 -10.74 -7.84 21.00
C LYS A 98 -9.52 -8.39 20.25
N PRO A 99 -9.22 -7.88 19.03
CA PRO A 99 -7.96 -8.20 18.35
C PRO A 99 -6.77 -7.69 19.17
N GLU A 100 -5.61 -8.31 19.01
CA GLU A 100 -4.36 -7.82 19.62
C GLU A 100 -3.91 -6.50 18.96
N VAL A 101 -4.16 -6.35 17.66
CA VAL A 101 -3.87 -5.15 16.86
C VAL A 101 -5.09 -4.74 16.04
N TYR A 102 -5.47 -3.49 16.13
CA TYR A 102 -6.54 -2.93 15.31
C TYR A 102 -6.01 -2.41 13.97
N LEU A 103 -6.77 -2.64 12.89
CA LEU A 103 -6.43 -2.19 11.54
C LEU A 103 -7.32 -1.01 11.07
N TYR A 104 -7.84 -0.20 12.00
CA TYR A 104 -8.83 0.85 11.72
C TYR A 104 -8.32 2.23 12.13
N ALA A 105 -8.42 3.21 11.22
CA ALA A 105 -8.01 4.59 11.47
C ALA A 105 -8.71 5.20 12.69
N SER A 106 -10.00 4.95 12.86
CA SER A 106 -10.78 5.48 13.98
C SER A 106 -10.24 5.06 15.34
N HIS A 107 -9.69 3.85 15.48
CA HIS A 107 -9.04 3.39 16.69
C HIS A 107 -7.86 4.27 17.10
N TYR A 108 -6.99 4.59 16.14
CA TYR A 108 -5.75 5.35 16.40
C TYR A 108 -6.00 6.85 16.53
N VAL A 109 -6.91 7.39 15.71
CA VAL A 109 -7.16 8.84 15.64
C VAL A 109 -8.08 9.34 16.77
N SER A 110 -9.10 8.56 17.14
CA SER A 110 -10.09 8.96 18.16
C SER A 110 -10.15 8.06 19.38
N GLY A 111 -9.50 6.90 19.37
CA GLY A 111 -9.51 5.91 20.43
C GLY A 111 -10.75 5.00 20.43
N PHE A 112 -11.69 5.21 19.52
CA PHE A 112 -12.94 4.44 19.40
C PHE A 112 -13.20 4.03 17.98
N LEU A 113 -13.66 2.78 17.77
CA LEU A 113 -14.08 2.30 16.45
C LEU A 113 -15.36 3.03 15.99
N ASN A 114 -15.49 3.23 14.68
CA ASN A 114 -16.67 3.83 14.02
C ASN A 114 -17.02 5.25 14.51
N ASP A 115 -16.02 6.02 14.91
CA ASP A 115 -16.21 7.41 15.38
C ASP A 115 -15.98 8.44 14.24
N LYS A 116 -15.89 9.71 14.60
CA LYS A 116 -15.75 10.88 13.70
C LYS A 116 -14.80 10.70 12.50
N PRO A 117 -13.64 10.01 12.61
CA PRO A 117 -12.80 9.76 11.46
C PRO A 117 -13.52 9.05 10.30
N VAL A 118 -14.38 8.06 10.61
CA VAL A 118 -15.17 7.35 9.59
C VAL A 118 -16.16 8.27 8.88
N ALA A 119 -16.84 9.15 9.63
CA ALA A 119 -17.78 10.10 9.02
C ALA A 119 -17.08 11.04 8.02
N ARG A 120 -15.91 11.58 8.38
CA ARG A 120 -15.10 12.42 7.48
C ARG A 120 -14.60 11.64 6.26
N LEU A 121 -14.17 10.41 6.45
CA LEU A 121 -13.75 9.54 5.34
C LEU A 121 -14.90 9.33 4.36
N ARG A 122 -16.13 9.07 4.83
CA ARG A 122 -17.31 8.91 3.99
C ARG A 122 -17.65 10.16 3.19
N GLU A 123 -17.49 11.34 3.79
CA GLU A 123 -17.67 12.62 3.10
C GLU A 123 -16.63 12.78 1.98
N ASP A 124 -15.35 12.50 2.24
CA ASP A 124 -14.29 12.59 1.25
C ASP A 124 -14.44 11.51 0.15
N LEU A 125 -14.85 10.27 0.47
CA LEU A 125 -15.15 9.23 -0.52
C LEU A 125 -16.32 9.64 -1.43
N ALA A 126 -17.41 10.15 -0.85
CA ALA A 126 -18.56 10.63 -1.62
C ALA A 126 -18.18 11.78 -2.56
N ALA A 127 -17.30 12.70 -2.14
CA ALA A 127 -16.78 13.77 -2.99
C ALA A 127 -15.97 13.24 -4.19
N LEU A 128 -15.31 12.09 -4.04
CA LEU A 128 -14.61 11.37 -5.10
C LEU A 128 -15.54 10.47 -5.95
N GLY A 129 -16.84 10.42 -5.64
CA GLY A 129 -17.78 9.51 -6.28
C GLY A 129 -17.61 8.05 -5.91
N LEU A 130 -16.95 7.77 -4.80
CA LEU A 130 -16.71 6.43 -4.29
C LEU A 130 -17.67 6.09 -3.16
N GLU A 131 -18.12 4.84 -3.12
CA GLU A 131 -18.94 4.32 -2.04
C GLU A 131 -18.48 2.92 -1.66
N ARG A 132 -18.77 2.53 -0.43
CA ARG A 132 -18.46 1.18 0.04
C ARG A 132 -19.38 0.17 -0.64
N ASP A 133 -18.81 -0.94 -1.08
CA ASP A 133 -19.59 -2.10 -1.54
C ASP A 133 -20.29 -2.78 -0.36
N ASP A 134 -21.58 -3.08 -0.50
CA ASP A 134 -22.39 -3.72 0.54
C ASP A 134 -21.91 -5.13 0.92
N SER A 135 -21.12 -5.78 0.07
CA SER A 135 -20.53 -7.10 0.35
C SER A 135 -19.30 -7.03 1.26
N MET A 136 -18.74 -5.85 1.49
CA MET A 136 -17.56 -5.70 2.36
C MET A 136 -17.96 -5.85 3.82
N SER A 137 -17.22 -6.72 4.55
CA SER A 137 -17.44 -6.93 5.99
C SER A 137 -16.87 -5.80 6.85
N GLU A 138 -15.80 -5.15 6.37
CA GLU A 138 -15.05 -4.16 7.11
C GLU A 138 -15.58 -2.73 6.88
N THR A 139 -15.34 -1.83 7.82
CA THR A 139 -15.65 -0.42 7.66
C THR A 139 -14.62 0.26 6.74
N GLU A 140 -15.01 1.37 6.15
CA GLU A 140 -14.22 2.11 5.15
C GLU A 140 -12.84 2.53 5.65
N ASP A 141 -12.70 2.72 6.97
CA ASP A 141 -11.45 3.13 7.64
C ASP A 141 -10.50 1.97 7.97
N HIS A 142 -10.83 0.75 7.55
CA HIS A 142 -9.92 -0.38 7.63
C HIS A 142 -8.71 -0.15 6.70
N PHE A 143 -7.49 -0.44 7.15
CA PHE A 143 -6.25 -0.15 6.40
C PHE A 143 -6.27 -0.72 4.98
N ALA A 144 -6.73 -1.94 4.81
CA ALA A 144 -6.85 -2.57 3.50
C ALA A 144 -7.81 -1.80 2.57
N CYS A 145 -8.94 -1.28 3.09
CA CYS A 145 -9.88 -0.48 2.31
C CYS A 145 -9.25 0.84 1.86
N LEU A 146 -8.48 1.49 2.74
CA LEU A 146 -7.75 2.72 2.39
C LEU A 146 -6.67 2.45 1.34
N CYS A 147 -6.00 1.30 1.39
CA CYS A 147 -5.06 0.86 0.36
C CYS A 147 -5.75 0.66 -1.00
N GLU A 148 -6.95 0.07 -1.03
CA GLU A 148 -7.73 -0.08 -2.28
C GLU A 148 -8.14 1.27 -2.86
N VAL A 149 -8.53 2.25 -2.02
CA VAL A 149 -8.80 3.61 -2.49
C VAL A 149 -7.54 4.24 -3.08
N MET A 150 -6.38 4.14 -2.43
CA MET A 150 -5.13 4.64 -2.99
C MET A 150 -4.79 3.97 -4.32
N ARG A 151 -4.95 2.65 -4.42
CA ARG A 151 -4.76 1.91 -5.68
C ARG A 151 -5.65 2.45 -6.79
N TYR A 152 -6.92 2.72 -6.50
CA TYR A 152 -7.86 3.32 -7.44
C TYR A 152 -7.44 4.74 -7.84
N LEU A 153 -7.05 5.59 -6.88
CA LEU A 153 -6.61 6.96 -7.16
C LEU A 153 -5.31 7.03 -7.98
N ILE A 154 -4.52 5.96 -7.99
CA ILE A 154 -3.30 5.86 -8.81
C ILE A 154 -3.62 5.29 -10.19
N ALA A 155 -4.32 4.16 -10.27
CA ALA A 155 -4.47 3.35 -11.48
C ALA A 155 -5.87 3.41 -12.12
N GLY A 156 -6.80 4.23 -11.61
CA GLY A 156 -8.14 4.36 -12.19
C GLY A 156 -8.14 5.12 -13.52
N ASP A 157 -9.10 4.78 -14.39
CA ASP A 157 -9.21 5.34 -15.73
C ASP A 157 -9.72 6.79 -15.78
N ASP A 158 -10.44 7.23 -14.73
CA ASP A 158 -10.98 8.59 -14.65
C ASP A 158 -9.95 9.57 -14.08
N VAL A 159 -9.24 10.27 -14.93
CA VAL A 159 -8.23 11.27 -14.56
C VAL A 159 -8.78 12.45 -13.73
N THR A 160 -10.11 12.67 -13.71
CA THR A 160 -10.70 13.70 -12.86
C THR A 160 -10.72 13.26 -11.40
N VAL A 161 -10.70 11.96 -11.13
CA VAL A 161 -10.63 11.33 -9.81
C VAL A 161 -9.24 10.79 -9.54
N SER A 162 -8.69 10.00 -10.47
CA SER A 162 -7.38 9.35 -10.36
C SER A 162 -6.27 10.30 -10.78
N ASN A 163 -5.79 11.09 -9.83
CA ASN A 163 -4.74 12.08 -10.05
C ASN A 163 -3.93 12.33 -8.77
N LEU A 164 -2.74 12.88 -8.94
CA LEU A 164 -1.76 13.07 -7.87
C LEU A 164 -2.24 13.99 -6.74
N THR A 165 -3.11 14.97 -7.04
CA THR A 165 -3.69 15.87 -6.01
C THR A 165 -4.59 15.08 -5.06
N HIS A 166 -5.50 14.28 -5.60
CA HIS A 166 -6.39 13.44 -4.78
C HIS A 166 -5.62 12.34 -4.03
N GLN A 167 -4.60 11.73 -4.64
CA GLN A 167 -3.71 10.78 -3.96
C GLN A 167 -3.08 11.41 -2.72
N ARG A 168 -2.46 12.58 -2.86
CA ARG A 168 -1.82 13.29 -1.77
C ARG A 168 -2.80 13.69 -0.67
N GLU A 169 -3.95 14.26 -1.04
CA GLU A 169 -4.97 14.68 -0.08
C GLU A 169 -5.52 13.49 0.70
N PHE A 170 -5.85 12.40 0.01
CA PHE A 170 -6.38 11.21 0.64
C PHE A 170 -5.35 10.56 1.58
N PHE A 171 -4.12 10.37 1.11
CA PHE A 171 -3.04 9.82 1.90
C PHE A 171 -2.79 10.62 3.18
N SER A 172 -2.64 11.95 3.06
CA SER A 172 -2.32 12.84 4.18
C SER A 172 -3.45 12.92 5.21
N LYS A 173 -4.71 12.77 4.80
CA LYS A 173 -5.87 12.84 5.71
C LYS A 173 -6.18 11.51 6.36
N HIS A 174 -6.06 10.39 5.62
CA HIS A 174 -6.68 9.12 6.01
C HIS A 174 -5.69 7.99 6.30
N ILE A 175 -4.42 8.08 5.85
CA ILE A 175 -3.40 7.03 6.08
C ILE A 175 -2.26 7.55 6.94
N GLN A 176 -1.60 8.61 6.53
CA GLN A 176 -0.40 9.15 7.16
C GLN A 176 -0.54 9.40 8.68
N PRO A 177 -1.68 9.91 9.22
CA PRO A 177 -1.77 10.29 10.62
C PRO A 177 -1.67 9.13 11.62
N TRP A 178 -1.79 7.89 11.19
CA TRP A 178 -1.93 6.76 12.10
C TRP A 178 -1.28 5.44 11.65
N ALA A 179 -1.09 5.25 10.34
CA ALA A 179 -0.62 3.96 9.83
C ALA A 179 0.79 3.61 10.33
N GLN A 180 1.62 4.62 10.64
CA GLN A 180 2.92 4.44 11.26
C GLN A 180 2.79 3.77 12.64
N ASP A 181 1.88 4.24 13.49
CA ASP A 181 1.65 3.68 14.83
C ASP A 181 1.18 2.22 14.74
N MET A 182 0.26 1.94 13.81
CA MET A 182 -0.21 0.57 13.55
C MET A 182 0.94 -0.35 13.18
N THR A 183 1.76 0.04 12.20
CA THR A 183 2.89 -0.79 11.74
C THR A 183 3.93 -1.00 12.84
N GLU A 184 4.21 0.03 13.66
CA GLU A 184 5.12 -0.10 14.80
C GLU A 184 4.63 -1.11 15.85
N ILE A 185 3.33 -1.13 16.13
CA ILE A 185 2.73 -2.10 17.06
C ILE A 185 2.91 -3.51 16.52
N ILE A 186 2.67 -3.74 15.22
CA ILE A 186 2.81 -5.06 14.59
C ILE A 186 4.29 -5.50 14.62
N VAL A 187 5.22 -4.63 14.21
CA VAL A 187 6.68 -4.94 14.20
C VAL A 187 7.18 -5.32 15.59
N LYS A 188 6.66 -4.69 16.64
CA LYS A 188 7.06 -4.94 18.04
C LYS A 188 6.29 -6.09 18.70
N HIS A 189 5.29 -6.65 18.02
CA HIS A 189 4.42 -7.65 18.61
C HIS A 189 5.15 -9.00 18.76
N PRO A 190 5.19 -9.62 19.96
CA PRO A 190 6.04 -10.78 20.23
C PRO A 190 5.65 -12.05 19.48
N LYS A 191 4.47 -12.09 18.88
CA LYS A 191 3.96 -13.22 18.11
C LYS A 191 3.86 -12.93 16.60
N ALA A 192 4.20 -11.72 16.17
CA ALA A 192 4.28 -11.41 14.76
C ALA A 192 5.64 -11.90 14.20
N ILE A 193 5.57 -12.70 13.14
CA ILE A 193 6.71 -13.23 12.39
C ILE A 193 6.60 -12.78 10.93
N PHE A 194 5.62 -13.32 10.20
CA PHE A 194 5.34 -12.91 8.83
C PHE A 194 4.76 -11.49 8.77
N PHE A 195 3.80 -11.18 9.65
CA PHE A 195 3.19 -9.85 9.70
C PHE A 195 4.13 -8.78 10.29
N ALA A 196 5.16 -9.14 11.04
CA ALA A 196 6.20 -8.19 11.42
C ALA A 196 6.99 -7.69 10.20
N GLU A 197 7.39 -8.61 9.30
CA GLU A 197 8.10 -8.25 8.07
C GLU A 197 7.18 -7.53 7.07
N LEU A 198 5.90 -7.92 6.99
CA LEU A 198 4.91 -7.18 6.21
C LEU A 198 4.75 -5.75 6.73
N ALA A 199 4.66 -5.57 8.05
CA ALA A 199 4.54 -4.24 8.65
C ALA A 199 5.81 -3.40 8.46
N ALA A 200 7.01 -4.00 8.52
CA ALA A 200 8.27 -3.32 8.22
C ALA A 200 8.34 -2.87 6.75
N PHE A 201 7.92 -3.72 5.82
CA PHE A 201 7.78 -3.36 4.41
C PHE A 201 6.77 -2.22 4.20
N THR A 202 5.60 -2.32 4.83
CA THR A 202 4.56 -1.29 4.79
C THR A 202 5.10 0.05 5.31
N GLN A 203 5.82 0.04 6.42
CA GLN A 203 6.42 1.23 7.03
C GLN A 203 7.43 1.91 6.09
N ALA A 204 8.30 1.12 5.45
CA ALA A 204 9.25 1.63 4.47
C ALA A 204 8.54 2.26 3.26
N PHE A 205 7.49 1.61 2.75
CA PHE A 205 6.69 2.11 1.64
C PHE A 205 5.97 3.42 2.00
N LEU A 206 5.27 3.49 3.15
CA LEU A 206 4.57 4.70 3.58
C LEU A 206 5.52 5.87 3.84
N ASN A 207 6.77 5.62 4.25
CA ASN A 207 7.80 6.64 4.37
C ASN A 207 8.19 7.23 3.00
N ILE A 208 8.28 6.39 1.96
CA ILE A 208 8.55 6.85 0.58
C ILE A 208 7.37 7.67 0.06
N GLU A 209 6.13 7.21 0.27
CA GLU A 209 4.91 7.95 -0.10
C GLU A 209 4.88 9.33 0.57
N THR A 210 5.17 9.39 1.88
CA THR A 210 5.24 10.65 2.63
C THR A 210 6.25 11.60 2.02
N GLN A 211 7.49 11.13 1.78
CA GLN A 211 8.54 11.96 1.18
C GLN A 211 8.19 12.40 -0.24
N GLY A 212 7.61 11.51 -1.06
CA GLY A 212 7.17 11.83 -2.40
C GLY A 212 6.11 12.93 -2.42
N PHE A 213 5.10 12.84 -1.56
CA PHE A 213 4.04 13.85 -1.46
C PHE A 213 4.52 15.19 -0.86
N ASP A 214 5.51 15.17 0.04
CA ASP A 214 6.11 16.39 0.61
C ASP A 214 6.92 17.19 -0.42
N LEU A 215 7.52 16.52 -1.42
CA LEU A 215 8.25 17.17 -2.50
C LEU A 215 7.35 17.90 -3.52
N LEU A 216 6.04 17.66 -3.47
CA LEU A 216 5.05 18.29 -4.35
C LEU A 216 4.43 19.57 -3.75
N THR A 217 4.90 20.01 -2.61
CA THR A 217 4.51 21.27 -1.95
C THR A 217 5.51 22.37 -2.28
#